data_4a626a9529e115ab58d95827ed296ea8
#
_entry.id   4a626a9529e115ab58d95827ed296ea8
#
_cell.length_a   1.000
_cell.length_b   1.000
_cell.length_c   1.000
_cell.angle_alpha   90.00
_cell.angle_beta   90.00
_cell.angle_gamma   90.00
#
_symmetry.space_group_name_H-M   'P 1'
#
loop_
_entity.id
_entity.type
_entity.pdbx_description
1 polymer ?
#
loop_
_entity_poly.entity_id
_entity_poly.type
_entity_poly.pdbx_seq_one_letter_code
_entity_poly.pdbx_strand_id
1 'polypeptide(L)'
;LKPLTIVSFNAGLLNLSVCGWTILEPAAHIEERLTMIPNALKSLDADIILLQEVYKKNHGERIQRELGLPYAIGTRDHFPMRSGLLFLSKHPITEGGFTPFKTRLIEDRVADKGMITARIKTPIGDVAIANVHPTAGGLHPEAPKAERVRSNQLKQATDELERPGTEYSIRVLGGDFNAGPEASKGNFRELLEKGYRDSFRNQESQRFSWDPNNPLNANGPHAHCPPQRCDHILVRDAIVRAESKIVLTDPIVPVPSGTCTLSDHYGVLATIYAT
;
A
#
# COMPACT_ATOMS: atom_id res chain seq x y z
N LEU A 1 2.97 26.67 5.55
CA LEU A 1 3.80 25.61 4.97
C LEU A 1 3.00 24.83 3.92
N LYS A 2 3.65 24.38 2.82
CA LYS A 2 3.00 23.52 1.83
C LYS A 2 2.68 22.18 2.52
N PRO A 3 1.44 21.66 2.42
CA PRO A 3 1.10 20.36 2.98
C PRO A 3 1.88 19.24 2.28
N LEU A 4 2.05 18.11 2.95
CA LEU A 4 2.64 16.90 2.39
C LEU A 4 1.53 16.00 1.86
N THR A 5 1.65 15.56 0.60
CA THR A 5 0.71 14.63 -0.03
C THR A 5 1.32 13.26 -0.20
N ILE A 6 0.59 12.23 0.25
CA ILE A 6 1.03 10.82 0.19
C ILE A 6 -0.08 10.02 -0.49
N VAL A 7 0.28 9.18 -1.45
CA VAL A 7 -0.65 8.18 -2.01
C VAL A 7 -0.17 6.78 -1.64
N SER A 8 -1.10 5.92 -1.22
CA SER A 8 -0.91 4.47 -1.11
C SER A 8 -1.78 3.79 -2.16
N PHE A 9 -1.20 2.85 -2.91
CA PHE A 9 -1.90 2.15 -3.98
C PHE A 9 -1.37 0.73 -4.13
N ASN A 10 -2.22 -0.25 -3.83
CA ASN A 10 -1.98 -1.62 -4.23
C ASN A 10 -2.22 -1.73 -5.75
N ALA A 11 -1.17 -1.97 -6.52
CA ALA A 11 -1.23 -1.95 -7.98
C ALA A 11 -1.80 -3.24 -8.59
N GLY A 12 -1.98 -4.30 -7.80
CA GLY A 12 -2.54 -5.58 -8.26
C GLY A 12 -1.76 -6.20 -9.42
N LEU A 13 -0.42 -6.11 -9.44
CA LEU A 13 0.42 -6.60 -10.54
C LEU A 13 0.99 -8.00 -10.26
N LEU A 14 0.25 -8.79 -9.46
CA LEU A 14 0.62 -10.19 -9.20
C LEU A 14 0.36 -11.04 -10.44
N ASN A 15 1.43 -11.62 -10.96
CA ASN A 15 1.36 -12.66 -11.99
C ASN A 15 2.41 -13.72 -11.66
N LEU A 16 1.94 -14.89 -11.30
CA LEU A 16 2.78 -16.06 -11.10
C LEU A 16 2.65 -16.98 -12.32
N SER A 17 3.71 -17.08 -13.08
CA SER A 17 3.77 -17.94 -14.27
C SER A 17 4.90 -18.96 -14.13
N VAL A 18 4.65 -20.22 -14.54
CA VAL A 18 5.65 -21.29 -14.57
C VAL A 18 5.68 -21.89 -15.97
N CYS A 19 6.86 -21.97 -16.56
CA CYS A 19 7.08 -22.48 -17.92
C CYS A 19 6.15 -21.83 -18.98
N GLY A 20 5.88 -20.54 -18.85
CA GLY A 20 5.01 -19.80 -19.77
C GLY A 20 3.50 -19.92 -19.51
N TRP A 21 3.09 -20.71 -18.52
CA TRP A 21 1.70 -20.83 -18.11
C TRP A 21 1.42 -19.95 -16.91
N THR A 22 0.40 -19.07 -17.00
CA THR A 22 -0.07 -18.28 -15.86
C THR A 22 -0.81 -19.19 -14.89
N ILE A 23 -0.29 -19.28 -13.66
CA ILE A 23 -0.88 -20.09 -12.58
C ILE A 23 -1.81 -19.23 -11.71
N LEU A 24 -1.41 -17.98 -11.48
CA LEU A 24 -2.14 -17.04 -10.61
C LEU A 24 -2.01 -15.61 -11.15
N GLU A 25 -3.14 -15.00 -11.45
CA GLU A 25 -3.28 -13.59 -11.85
C GLU A 25 -4.62 -13.08 -11.29
N PRO A 26 -4.66 -12.62 -10.04
CA PRO A 26 -5.91 -12.21 -9.39
C PRO A 26 -6.59 -11.05 -10.09
N ALA A 27 -5.80 -10.09 -10.60
CA ALA A 27 -6.28 -8.94 -11.35
C ALA A 27 -5.75 -9.00 -12.79
N ALA A 28 -6.63 -9.26 -13.74
CA ALA A 28 -6.32 -9.42 -15.16
C ALA A 28 -5.77 -8.13 -15.83
N HIS A 29 -5.33 -8.23 -17.08
CA HIS A 29 -4.92 -7.08 -17.91
C HIS A 29 -3.71 -6.30 -17.38
N ILE A 30 -2.70 -7.01 -16.86
CA ILE A 30 -1.54 -6.39 -16.21
C ILE A 30 -0.80 -5.42 -17.13
N GLU A 31 -0.57 -5.76 -18.40
CA GLU A 31 0.21 -4.90 -19.31
C GLU A 31 -0.55 -3.63 -19.68
N GLU A 32 -1.85 -3.72 -19.92
CA GLU A 32 -2.72 -2.58 -20.18
C GLU A 32 -2.77 -1.64 -18.96
N ARG A 33 -2.96 -2.21 -17.77
CA ARG A 33 -2.99 -1.46 -16.50
C ARG A 33 -1.64 -0.81 -16.20
N LEU A 34 -0.54 -1.55 -16.36
CA LEU A 34 0.82 -1.05 -16.16
C LEU A 34 1.17 0.12 -17.07
N THR A 35 0.57 0.18 -18.27
CA THR A 35 0.74 1.31 -19.20
C THR A 35 0.05 2.57 -18.70
N MET A 36 -1.07 2.44 -17.98
CA MET A 36 -1.87 3.57 -17.53
C MET A 36 -1.52 4.04 -16.10
N ILE A 37 -1.05 3.14 -15.23
CA ILE A 37 -0.75 3.41 -13.82
C ILE A 37 0.19 4.62 -13.63
N PRO A 38 1.32 4.77 -14.34
CA PRO A 38 2.22 5.90 -14.12
C PRO A 38 1.56 7.25 -14.41
N ASN A 39 0.79 7.35 -15.50
CA ASN A 39 0.10 8.60 -15.85
C ASN A 39 -0.99 8.96 -14.84
N ALA A 40 -1.76 7.96 -14.38
CA ALA A 40 -2.78 8.16 -13.37
C ALA A 40 -2.18 8.61 -12.02
N LEU A 41 -1.08 7.98 -11.58
CA LEU A 41 -0.36 8.39 -10.38
C LEU A 41 0.24 9.79 -10.52
N LYS A 42 0.79 10.13 -11.70
CA LYS A 42 1.36 11.45 -11.98
C LYS A 42 0.32 12.57 -11.89
N SER A 43 -0.93 12.30 -12.30
CA SER A 43 -2.02 13.28 -12.23
C SER A 43 -2.42 13.65 -10.80
N LEU A 44 -2.12 12.81 -9.81
CA LEU A 44 -2.36 13.09 -8.39
C LEU A 44 -1.33 14.08 -7.80
N ASP A 45 -0.22 14.32 -8.47
CA ASP A 45 0.90 15.19 -8.05
C ASP A 45 1.39 14.94 -6.61
N ALA A 46 1.26 13.69 -6.13
CA ALA A 46 1.65 13.31 -4.79
C ALA A 46 3.15 13.51 -4.54
N ASP A 47 3.51 13.92 -3.33
CA ASP A 47 4.91 14.08 -2.93
C ASP A 47 5.58 12.74 -2.65
N ILE A 48 4.81 11.76 -2.15
CA ILE A 48 5.26 10.40 -1.82
C ILE A 48 4.25 9.39 -2.37
N ILE A 49 4.76 8.29 -2.94
CA ILE A 49 3.95 7.20 -3.48
C ILE A 49 4.39 5.88 -2.85
N LEU A 50 3.46 5.20 -2.22
CA LEU A 50 3.61 3.88 -1.59
C LEU A 50 2.88 2.86 -2.45
N LEU A 51 3.63 1.97 -3.13
CA LEU A 51 3.02 0.94 -3.95
C LEU A 51 3.18 -0.43 -3.31
N GLN A 52 2.18 -1.27 -3.50
CA GLN A 52 2.16 -2.68 -3.14
C GLN A 52 1.87 -3.50 -4.41
N GLU A 53 2.20 -4.78 -4.36
CA GLU A 53 2.05 -5.75 -5.45
C GLU A 53 2.79 -5.45 -6.76
N VAL A 54 3.88 -4.70 -6.70
CA VAL A 54 4.81 -4.50 -7.81
C VAL A 54 5.91 -5.58 -7.75
N TYR A 55 5.56 -6.82 -7.98
CA TYR A 55 6.46 -7.97 -7.75
C TYR A 55 7.59 -8.08 -8.77
N LYS A 56 7.36 -7.71 -10.04
CA LYS A 56 8.40 -7.77 -11.07
C LYS A 56 9.28 -6.52 -11.04
N LYS A 57 10.59 -6.73 -11.09
CA LYS A 57 11.59 -5.64 -11.08
C LYS A 57 11.38 -4.65 -12.22
N ASN A 58 11.17 -5.16 -13.43
CA ASN A 58 10.96 -4.33 -14.62
C ASN A 58 9.67 -3.48 -14.54
N HIS A 59 8.61 -3.95 -13.84
CA HIS A 59 7.42 -3.15 -13.60
C HIS A 59 7.73 -1.96 -12.68
N GLY A 60 8.46 -2.20 -11.58
CA GLY A 60 8.88 -1.13 -10.68
C GLY A 60 9.80 -0.10 -11.34
N GLU A 61 10.78 -0.56 -12.12
CA GLU A 61 11.68 0.30 -12.88
C GLU A 61 10.94 1.14 -13.94
N ARG A 62 9.95 0.55 -14.61
CA ARG A 62 9.09 1.27 -15.56
C ARG A 62 8.29 2.36 -14.87
N ILE A 63 7.58 2.02 -13.78
CA ILE A 63 6.77 2.98 -13.01
C ILE A 63 7.66 4.12 -12.50
N GLN A 64 8.81 3.83 -11.89
CA GLN A 64 9.73 4.85 -11.39
C GLN A 64 10.22 5.79 -12.51
N ARG A 65 10.64 5.23 -13.64
CA ARG A 65 11.15 6.00 -14.78
C ARG A 65 10.07 6.91 -15.37
N GLU A 66 8.83 6.40 -15.54
CA GLU A 66 7.74 7.17 -16.17
C GLU A 66 7.18 8.25 -15.22
N LEU A 67 7.20 8.01 -13.91
CA LEU A 67 6.85 9.03 -12.90
C LEU A 67 7.93 10.12 -12.79
N GLY A 68 9.19 9.79 -13.04
CA GLY A 68 10.30 10.74 -12.95
C GLY A 68 10.59 11.21 -11.53
N LEU A 69 10.22 10.44 -10.50
CA LEU A 69 10.49 10.81 -9.11
C LEU A 69 11.96 10.52 -8.77
N PRO A 70 12.68 11.50 -8.14
CA PRO A 70 14.13 11.41 -7.98
C PRO A 70 14.59 10.39 -6.94
N TYR A 71 13.75 10.04 -5.96
CA TYR A 71 14.12 9.15 -4.88
C TYR A 71 13.23 7.91 -4.87
N ALA A 72 13.86 6.73 -4.74
CA ALA A 72 13.15 5.46 -4.70
C ALA A 72 13.82 4.47 -3.74
N ILE A 73 13.01 3.64 -3.10
CA ILE A 73 13.44 2.44 -2.40
C ILE A 73 12.61 1.27 -2.94
N GLY A 74 13.28 0.29 -3.53
CA GLY A 74 12.69 -0.98 -3.91
C GLY A 74 12.99 -2.08 -2.89
N THR A 75 12.54 -3.28 -3.18
CA THR A 75 12.83 -4.46 -2.38
C THR A 75 14.03 -5.22 -2.96
N ARG A 76 14.66 -6.04 -2.13
CA ARG A 76 15.75 -6.93 -2.56
C ARG A 76 15.23 -7.97 -3.55
N ASP A 77 16.14 -8.52 -4.36
CA ASP A 77 15.82 -9.68 -5.17
C ASP A 77 15.60 -10.90 -4.27
N HIS A 78 14.56 -11.64 -4.53
CA HIS A 78 14.18 -12.85 -3.79
C HIS A 78 13.50 -13.84 -4.74
N PHE A 79 13.78 -15.13 -4.55
CA PHE A 79 13.15 -16.21 -5.32
C PHE A 79 12.14 -16.96 -4.44
N PRO A 80 10.98 -17.32 -4.95
CA PRO A 80 10.52 -17.13 -6.34
C PRO A 80 9.95 -15.75 -6.64
N MET A 81 9.69 -14.90 -5.62
CA MET A 81 8.99 -13.63 -5.82
C MET A 81 9.49 -12.57 -4.83
N ARG A 82 9.68 -11.34 -5.31
CA ARG A 82 10.02 -10.17 -4.50
C ARG A 82 8.84 -9.75 -3.61
N SER A 83 9.10 -8.89 -2.63
CA SER A 83 8.07 -8.39 -1.70
C SER A 83 6.92 -7.60 -2.35
N GLY A 84 7.12 -7.07 -3.55
CA GLY A 84 6.12 -6.27 -4.24
C GLY A 84 5.99 -4.84 -3.74
N LEU A 85 6.81 -4.39 -2.78
CA LEU A 85 6.79 -3.02 -2.31
C LEU A 85 7.69 -2.11 -3.16
N LEU A 86 7.20 -0.88 -3.40
CA LEU A 86 7.98 0.20 -3.99
C LEU A 86 7.63 1.51 -3.29
N PHE A 87 8.65 2.28 -2.93
CA PHE A 87 8.54 3.58 -2.29
C PHE A 87 9.15 4.62 -3.20
N LEU A 88 8.42 5.68 -3.52
CA LEU A 88 8.87 6.77 -4.40
C LEU A 88 8.64 8.11 -3.71
N SER A 89 9.56 9.07 -3.89
CA SER A 89 9.48 10.39 -3.25
C SER A 89 10.01 11.51 -4.14
N LYS A 90 9.38 12.69 -4.06
CA LYS A 90 9.92 13.97 -4.55
C LYS A 90 11.00 14.52 -3.61
N HIS A 91 10.95 14.13 -2.33
CA HIS A 91 11.81 14.65 -1.28
C HIS A 91 12.98 13.73 -0.98
N PRO A 92 14.13 14.27 -0.53
CA PRO A 92 15.31 13.47 -0.21
C PRO A 92 15.04 12.44 0.89
N ILE A 93 15.39 11.19 0.61
CA ILE A 93 15.39 10.11 1.59
C ILE A 93 16.75 10.12 2.28
N THR A 94 16.76 10.37 3.58
CA THR A 94 18.00 10.44 4.39
C THR A 94 18.43 9.09 4.92
N GLU A 95 17.47 8.21 5.18
CA GLU A 95 17.67 6.83 5.63
C GLU A 95 16.48 5.99 5.16
N GLY A 96 16.69 4.74 4.84
CA GLY A 96 15.60 3.84 4.50
C GLY A 96 16.04 2.54 3.88
N GLY A 97 15.12 1.59 3.81
CA GLY A 97 15.38 0.28 3.21
C GLY A 97 14.25 -0.68 3.41
N PHE A 98 14.42 -1.87 2.83
CA PHE A 98 13.50 -2.99 2.97
C PHE A 98 13.90 -3.88 4.15
N THR A 99 12.94 -4.24 4.98
CA THR A 99 13.08 -5.19 6.09
C THR A 99 12.00 -6.28 5.98
N PRO A 100 12.36 -7.57 5.88
CA PRO A 100 11.39 -8.65 5.86
C PRO A 100 10.68 -8.78 7.22
N PHE A 101 9.42 -9.21 7.18
CA PHE A 101 8.72 -9.54 8.43
C PHE A 101 9.34 -10.76 9.11
N LYS A 102 9.43 -10.71 10.44
CA LYS A 102 9.94 -11.83 11.27
C LYS A 102 8.92 -12.96 11.36
N THR A 103 7.65 -12.62 11.56
CA THR A 103 6.53 -13.58 11.62
C THR A 103 5.85 -13.62 10.26
N ARG A 104 5.77 -14.80 9.64
CA ARG A 104 5.29 -14.98 8.26
C ARG A 104 4.54 -16.30 8.09
N LEU A 105 3.45 -16.28 7.33
CA LEU A 105 2.84 -17.48 6.75
C LEU A 105 3.71 -18.03 5.61
N ILE A 106 3.34 -19.16 5.03
CA ILE A 106 4.11 -19.77 3.92
C ILE A 106 4.10 -18.86 2.70
N GLU A 107 2.93 -18.35 2.32
CA GLU A 107 2.75 -17.41 1.22
C GLU A 107 3.56 -16.12 1.40
N ASP A 108 3.65 -15.61 2.63
CA ASP A 108 4.47 -14.43 2.94
C ASP A 108 5.98 -14.69 2.73
N ARG A 109 6.43 -15.92 2.95
CA ARG A 109 7.83 -16.32 2.70
C ARG A 109 8.11 -16.43 1.22
N VAL A 110 7.15 -16.93 0.44
CA VAL A 110 7.25 -17.03 -1.01
C VAL A 110 7.40 -15.64 -1.62
N ALA A 111 6.60 -14.68 -1.17
CA ALA A 111 6.60 -13.29 -1.61
C ALA A 111 7.59 -12.39 -0.85
N ASP A 112 8.47 -12.94 0.00
CA ASP A 112 9.38 -12.17 0.89
C ASP A 112 8.70 -10.95 1.54
N LYS A 113 7.47 -11.13 2.06
CA LYS A 113 6.70 -10.01 2.63
C LYS A 113 7.45 -9.30 3.74
N GLY A 114 7.36 -7.98 3.76
CA GLY A 114 8.08 -7.12 4.67
C GLY A 114 7.54 -5.70 4.65
N MET A 115 8.38 -4.76 5.00
CA MET A 115 8.13 -3.33 4.98
C MET A 115 9.29 -2.57 4.34
N ILE A 116 8.99 -1.44 3.71
CA ILE A 116 9.97 -0.40 3.39
C ILE A 116 9.78 0.72 4.41
N THR A 117 10.86 1.09 5.11
CA THR A 117 10.88 2.29 5.94
C THR A 117 11.71 3.36 5.28
N ALA A 118 11.31 4.61 5.42
CA ALA A 118 12.04 5.76 4.91
C ALA A 118 11.96 6.92 5.89
N ARG A 119 13.05 7.68 5.99
CA ARG A 119 13.15 8.93 6.70
C ARG A 119 13.36 10.04 5.70
N ILE A 120 12.52 11.06 5.74
CA ILE A 120 12.39 12.04 4.66
C ILE A 120 12.37 13.44 5.25
N LYS A 121 13.13 14.34 4.64
CA LYS A 121 13.04 15.77 4.91
C LYS A 121 11.94 16.37 4.04
N THR A 122 10.89 16.89 4.65
CA THR A 122 9.72 17.44 3.98
C THR A 122 9.46 18.89 4.35
N PRO A 123 8.61 19.62 3.61
CA PRO A 123 8.23 20.99 3.96
C PRO A 123 7.54 21.13 5.33
N ILE A 124 6.94 20.03 5.85
CA ILE A 124 6.28 20.02 7.16
C ILE A 124 7.16 19.48 8.28
N GLY A 125 8.44 19.24 8.02
CA GLY A 125 9.43 18.69 8.95
C GLY A 125 9.92 17.29 8.56
N ASP A 126 10.67 16.67 9.46
CA ASP A 126 11.21 15.33 9.25
C ASP A 126 10.12 14.27 9.51
N VAL A 127 9.92 13.38 8.55
CA VAL A 127 8.86 12.36 8.58
C VAL A 127 9.47 10.96 8.49
N ALA A 128 9.04 10.07 9.38
CA ALA A 128 9.31 8.64 9.27
C ALA A 128 8.10 7.93 8.66
N ILE A 129 8.31 7.18 7.59
CA ILE A 129 7.23 6.51 6.86
C ILE A 129 7.54 5.02 6.72
N ALA A 130 6.53 4.17 6.95
CA ALA A 130 6.58 2.77 6.56
C ALA A 130 5.53 2.47 5.48
N ASN A 131 5.96 1.82 4.40
CA ASN A 131 5.11 1.18 3.41
C ASN A 131 5.03 -0.31 3.73
N VAL A 132 3.83 -0.81 4.00
CA VAL A 132 3.60 -2.19 4.43
C VAL A 132 2.59 -2.91 3.54
N HIS A 133 2.77 -4.23 3.41
CA HIS A 133 1.76 -5.12 2.86
C HIS A 133 1.79 -6.42 3.67
N PRO A 134 1.13 -6.47 4.84
CA PRO A 134 1.03 -7.65 5.69
C PRO A 134 0.33 -8.82 5.01
N THR A 135 0.29 -9.95 5.70
CA THR A 135 -0.39 -11.15 5.19
C THR A 135 -1.87 -10.89 4.90
N ALA A 136 -2.31 -11.34 3.73
CA ALA A 136 -3.74 -11.38 3.39
C ALA A 136 -4.46 -12.54 4.11
N GLY A 137 -3.71 -13.59 4.49
CA GLY A 137 -4.28 -14.78 5.12
C GLY A 137 -4.85 -15.79 4.12
N GLY A 138 -4.49 -15.67 2.84
CA GLY A 138 -4.91 -16.57 1.77
C GLY A 138 -6.44 -16.68 1.65
N LEU A 139 -6.97 -17.90 1.62
CA LEU A 139 -8.42 -18.17 1.52
C LEU A 139 -9.19 -17.89 2.83
N HIS A 140 -8.51 -17.66 3.93
CA HIS A 140 -9.09 -17.46 5.26
C HIS A 140 -8.49 -16.22 5.95
N PRO A 141 -8.77 -15.01 5.45
CA PRO A 141 -8.15 -13.77 5.93
C PRO A 141 -8.45 -13.47 7.40
N GLU A 142 -9.60 -13.89 7.90
CA GLU A 142 -10.03 -13.70 9.29
C GLU A 142 -9.73 -14.91 10.22
N ALA A 143 -8.98 -15.91 9.71
CA ALA A 143 -8.56 -17.01 10.57
C ALA A 143 -7.66 -16.48 11.71
N PRO A 144 -7.81 -16.98 12.96
CA PRO A 144 -7.04 -16.49 14.11
C PRO A 144 -5.52 -16.53 13.92
N LYS A 145 -5.04 -17.47 13.12
CA LYS A 145 -3.62 -17.55 12.77
C LYS A 145 -3.20 -16.39 11.86
N ALA A 146 -3.99 -16.06 10.84
CA ALA A 146 -3.72 -14.96 9.93
C ALA A 146 -3.77 -13.61 10.67
N GLU A 147 -4.79 -13.38 11.47
CA GLU A 147 -4.91 -12.17 12.29
C GLU A 147 -3.73 -11.98 13.24
N ARG A 148 -3.30 -13.04 13.95
CA ARG A 148 -2.13 -12.99 14.82
C ARG A 148 -0.82 -12.69 14.07
N VAL A 149 -0.63 -13.28 12.89
CA VAL A 149 0.56 -13.00 12.05
C VAL A 149 0.53 -11.55 11.60
N ARG A 150 -0.62 -11.06 11.13
CA ARG A 150 -0.81 -9.66 10.69
C ARG A 150 -0.57 -8.68 11.84
N SER A 151 -1.08 -8.95 13.05
CA SER A 151 -0.80 -8.15 14.25
C SER A 151 0.70 -8.05 14.52
N ASN A 152 1.45 -9.16 14.48
CA ASN A 152 2.89 -9.15 14.67
C ASN A 152 3.63 -8.39 13.57
N GLN A 153 3.18 -8.45 12.31
CA GLN A 153 3.77 -7.73 11.19
C GLN A 153 3.54 -6.22 11.31
N LEU A 154 2.32 -5.80 11.63
CA LEU A 154 1.97 -4.40 11.88
C LEU A 154 2.69 -3.86 13.12
N LYS A 155 2.80 -4.67 14.19
CA LYS A 155 3.58 -4.32 15.36
C LYS A 155 5.06 -4.10 15.00
N GLN A 156 5.67 -5.00 14.20
CA GLN A 156 7.05 -4.82 13.76
C GLN A 156 7.24 -3.50 13.00
N ALA A 157 6.29 -3.13 12.14
CA ALA A 157 6.35 -1.87 11.40
C ALA A 157 6.24 -0.65 12.30
N THR A 158 5.33 -0.65 13.27
CA THR A 158 5.21 0.44 14.23
C THR A 158 6.44 0.53 15.16
N ASP A 159 6.99 -0.59 15.62
CA ASP A 159 8.19 -0.61 16.45
C ASP A 159 9.41 -0.02 15.69
N GLU A 160 9.51 -0.26 14.37
CA GLU A 160 10.57 0.31 13.54
C GLU A 160 10.42 1.83 13.36
N LEU A 161 9.18 2.33 13.22
CA LEU A 161 8.91 3.77 13.17
C LEU A 161 9.18 4.47 14.52
N GLU A 162 9.14 3.72 15.62
CA GLU A 162 9.29 4.21 16.99
C GLU A 162 10.68 3.95 17.57
N ARG A 163 11.61 3.43 16.76
CA ARG A 163 12.95 3.07 17.22
C ARG A 163 13.63 4.24 17.97
N PRO A 164 14.19 4.01 19.19
CA PRO A 164 14.86 5.04 19.98
C PRO A 164 16.01 5.72 19.23
N GLY A 165 16.27 6.99 19.54
CA GLY A 165 17.33 7.77 18.89
C GLY A 165 16.93 8.39 17.55
N THR A 166 15.67 8.28 17.16
CA THR A 166 15.10 8.93 15.99
C THR A 166 14.00 9.89 16.42
N GLU A 167 14.37 11.14 16.70
CA GLU A 167 13.44 12.22 17.04
C GLU A 167 12.70 12.72 15.78
N TYR A 168 11.81 11.89 15.24
CA TYR A 168 10.91 12.33 14.19
C TYR A 168 9.57 12.71 14.81
N SER A 169 9.16 13.95 14.51
CA SER A 169 7.90 14.47 15.01
C SER A 169 6.70 13.79 14.37
N ILE A 170 6.80 13.39 13.09
CA ILE A 170 5.71 12.83 12.32
C ILE A 170 6.02 11.38 11.91
N ARG A 171 5.12 10.46 12.25
CA ARG A 171 5.19 9.05 11.86
C ARG A 171 4.00 8.69 11.01
N VAL A 172 4.25 8.07 9.86
CA VAL A 172 3.23 7.64 8.91
C VAL A 172 3.35 6.14 8.67
N LEU A 173 2.26 5.44 8.85
CA LEU A 173 2.13 4.04 8.47
C LEU A 173 1.15 3.96 7.31
N GLY A 174 1.61 3.56 6.13
CA GLY A 174 0.80 3.46 4.91
C GLY A 174 0.96 2.12 4.22
N GLY A 175 -0.04 1.75 3.43
CA GLY A 175 -0.05 0.51 2.66
C GLY A 175 -1.41 -0.17 2.63
N ASP A 176 -1.42 -1.35 2.02
CA ASP A 176 -2.51 -2.30 2.13
C ASP A 176 -2.29 -3.12 3.42
N PHE A 177 -3.12 -2.89 4.44
CA PHE A 177 -2.99 -3.57 5.72
C PHE A 177 -3.67 -4.93 5.76
N ASN A 178 -4.49 -5.26 4.74
CA ASN A 178 -5.39 -6.41 4.77
C ASN A 178 -6.26 -6.43 6.05
N ALA A 179 -6.54 -5.28 6.60
CA ALA A 179 -7.31 -5.04 7.83
C ALA A 179 -7.90 -3.63 7.79
N GLY A 180 -9.06 -3.45 8.41
CA GLY A 180 -9.71 -2.15 8.44
C GLY A 180 -10.94 -2.10 9.35
N PRO A 181 -11.73 -1.05 9.27
CA PRO A 181 -12.95 -0.92 10.06
C PRO A 181 -14.02 -1.97 9.73
N GLU A 182 -13.98 -2.54 8.53
CA GLU A 182 -14.96 -3.51 8.03
C GLU A 182 -14.49 -4.96 8.20
N ALA A 183 -13.18 -5.24 8.03
CA ALA A 183 -12.59 -6.58 8.08
C ALA A 183 -11.32 -6.61 8.92
N SER A 184 -11.08 -7.72 9.64
CA SER A 184 -9.93 -7.87 10.56
C SER A 184 -9.79 -6.69 11.53
N LYS A 185 -10.93 -6.28 12.09
CA LYS A 185 -11.09 -5.07 12.93
C LYS A 185 -10.16 -5.02 14.13
N GLY A 186 -9.78 -6.18 14.67
CA GLY A 186 -8.83 -6.30 15.78
C GLY A 186 -7.48 -5.70 15.43
N ASN A 187 -6.92 -6.09 14.28
CA ASN A 187 -5.62 -5.60 13.81
C ASN A 187 -5.63 -4.08 13.56
N PHE A 188 -6.71 -3.54 12.99
CA PHE A 188 -6.84 -2.11 12.77
C PHE A 188 -6.96 -1.34 14.11
N ARG A 189 -7.76 -1.86 15.06
CA ARG A 189 -7.93 -1.27 16.40
C ARG A 189 -6.61 -1.19 17.17
N GLU A 190 -5.78 -2.23 17.11
CA GLU A 190 -4.45 -2.25 17.77
C GLU A 190 -3.59 -1.06 17.33
N LEU A 191 -3.67 -0.63 16.05
CA LEU A 191 -2.94 0.54 15.57
C LEU A 191 -3.50 1.85 16.15
N LEU A 192 -4.83 1.96 16.26
CA LEU A 192 -5.46 3.14 16.85
C LEU A 192 -5.13 3.25 18.34
N GLU A 193 -5.12 2.12 19.07
CA GLU A 193 -4.72 2.04 20.49
C GLU A 193 -3.25 2.44 20.72
N LYS A 194 -2.39 2.23 19.73
CA LYS A 194 -1.00 2.75 19.72
C LYS A 194 -0.90 4.26 19.44
N GLY A 195 -2.03 4.95 19.24
CA GLY A 195 -2.09 6.37 18.98
C GLY A 195 -1.93 6.77 17.51
N TYR A 196 -1.94 5.81 16.58
CA TYR A 196 -2.10 6.14 15.16
C TYR A 196 -3.52 6.61 14.90
N ARG A 197 -3.67 7.65 14.12
CA ARG A 197 -4.96 8.24 13.79
C ARG A 197 -5.29 7.94 12.34
N ASP A 198 -6.53 7.50 12.12
CA ASP A 198 -7.08 7.37 10.78
C ASP A 198 -7.29 8.77 10.18
N SER A 199 -6.73 8.99 8.99
CA SER A 199 -6.86 10.24 8.27
C SER A 199 -8.20 10.38 7.51
N PHE A 200 -8.97 9.30 7.40
CA PHE A 200 -10.34 9.36 6.90
C PHE A 200 -11.25 10.03 7.94
N ARG A 201 -11.80 11.17 7.58
CA ARG A 201 -12.93 11.76 8.29
C ARG A 201 -14.20 11.27 7.62
N ASN A 202 -15.25 10.94 8.40
CA ASN A 202 -16.58 10.47 8.01
C ASN A 202 -17.07 11.06 6.67
N GLN A 203 -16.51 10.60 5.56
CA GLN A 203 -16.98 10.96 4.22
C GLN A 203 -17.82 9.80 3.73
N GLU A 204 -19.11 10.05 3.61
CA GLU A 204 -20.14 9.02 3.43
C GLU A 204 -20.16 8.34 2.06
N SER A 205 -19.51 8.86 1.02
CA SER A 205 -19.79 8.39 -0.34
C SER A 205 -18.75 7.47 -0.98
N GLN A 206 -17.48 7.52 -0.60
CA GLN A 206 -16.44 6.59 -1.10
C GLN A 206 -15.39 6.35 -0.04
N ARG A 207 -15.59 5.32 0.77
CA ARG A 207 -14.69 4.97 1.88
C ARG A 207 -13.99 3.62 1.73
N PHE A 208 -14.32 2.88 0.70
CA PHE A 208 -13.78 1.55 0.49
C PHE A 208 -12.63 1.60 -0.52
N SER A 209 -11.53 0.98 -0.19
CA SER A 209 -10.39 0.83 -1.10
C SER A 209 -10.41 -0.49 -1.87
N TRP A 210 -11.25 -1.43 -1.43
CA TRP A 210 -11.56 -2.67 -2.12
C TRP A 210 -13.08 -2.85 -2.21
N ASP A 211 -13.58 -3.16 -3.41
CA ASP A 211 -15.01 -3.31 -3.68
C ASP A 211 -15.23 -4.49 -4.62
N PRO A 212 -16.12 -5.46 -4.29
CA PRO A 212 -16.48 -6.55 -5.18
C PRO A 212 -17.11 -6.09 -6.51
N ASN A 213 -17.66 -4.88 -6.58
CA ASN A 213 -18.19 -4.28 -7.81
C ASN A 213 -17.09 -3.71 -8.74
N ASN A 214 -15.85 -3.66 -8.29
CA ASN A 214 -14.73 -3.34 -9.17
C ASN A 214 -14.64 -4.42 -10.29
N PRO A 215 -14.58 -4.03 -11.58
CA PRO A 215 -14.56 -5.00 -12.69
C PRO A 215 -13.50 -6.10 -12.57
N LEU A 216 -12.38 -5.81 -11.91
CA LEU A 216 -11.30 -6.80 -11.68
C LEU A 216 -11.62 -7.78 -10.55
N ASN A 217 -12.55 -7.44 -9.64
CA ASN A 217 -12.96 -8.27 -8.50
C ASN A 217 -14.19 -9.13 -8.78
N ALA A 218 -15.02 -8.73 -9.73
CA ALA A 218 -16.37 -9.28 -9.95
C ALA A 218 -16.42 -10.81 -10.14
N ASN A 219 -15.33 -11.42 -10.64
CA ASN A 219 -15.20 -12.87 -10.83
C ASN A 219 -14.01 -13.45 -10.02
N GLY A 220 -13.45 -12.66 -9.10
CA GLY A 220 -12.32 -13.07 -8.27
C GLY A 220 -12.72 -13.98 -7.10
N PRO A 221 -11.73 -14.58 -6.43
CA PRO A 221 -11.99 -15.51 -5.33
C PRO A 221 -12.66 -14.85 -4.12
N HIS A 222 -12.60 -13.53 -4.01
CA HIS A 222 -13.18 -12.74 -2.91
C HIS A 222 -14.42 -11.94 -3.33
N ALA A 223 -15.00 -12.20 -4.51
CA ALA A 223 -16.19 -11.49 -5.00
C ALA A 223 -17.42 -11.56 -4.05
N HIS A 224 -17.43 -12.53 -3.14
CA HIS A 224 -18.46 -12.68 -2.11
C HIS A 224 -18.24 -11.81 -0.86
N CYS A 225 -17.07 -11.19 -0.72
CA CYS A 225 -16.76 -10.33 0.42
C CYS A 225 -17.46 -8.96 0.28
N PRO A 226 -17.89 -8.33 1.39
CA PRO A 226 -18.42 -6.98 1.33
C PRO A 226 -17.33 -5.96 0.98
N PRO A 227 -17.72 -4.77 0.50
CA PRO A 227 -16.78 -3.66 0.33
C PRO A 227 -16.05 -3.35 1.63
N GLN A 228 -14.76 -3.06 1.56
CA GLN A 228 -13.93 -2.82 2.73
C GLN A 228 -12.80 -1.83 2.45
N ARG A 229 -12.33 -1.20 3.50
CA ARG A 229 -11.14 -0.36 3.43
C ARG A 229 -9.98 -1.09 4.08
N CYS A 230 -9.10 -1.66 3.26
CA CYS A 230 -7.88 -2.36 3.68
C CYS A 230 -6.60 -1.55 3.42
N ASP A 231 -6.69 -0.50 2.60
CA ASP A 231 -5.60 0.42 2.32
C ASP A 231 -5.73 1.67 3.20
N HIS A 232 -4.64 2.05 3.84
CA HIS A 232 -4.63 3.14 4.81
C HIS A 232 -3.39 4.00 4.72
N ILE A 233 -3.52 5.26 5.20
CA ILE A 233 -2.43 6.14 5.59
C ILE A 233 -2.78 6.64 6.99
N LEU A 234 -2.15 6.05 8.00
CA LEU A 234 -2.33 6.42 9.40
C LEU A 234 -1.19 7.33 9.84
N VAL A 235 -1.52 8.34 10.64
CA VAL A 235 -0.56 9.33 11.11
C VAL A 235 -0.50 9.32 12.63
N ARG A 236 0.72 9.32 13.19
CA ARG A 236 0.96 9.48 14.61
C ARG A 236 1.81 10.71 14.85
N ASP A 237 1.18 11.76 15.30
CA ASP A 237 1.72 13.01 15.84
C ASP A 237 0.59 13.88 16.38
N ALA A 238 0.90 14.71 17.37
CA ALA A 238 -0.06 15.65 17.98
C ALA A 238 -0.23 16.95 17.18
N ILE A 239 0.79 17.33 16.39
CA ILE A 239 0.91 18.65 15.76
C ILE A 239 0.54 18.66 14.26
N VAL A 240 -0.03 17.59 13.72
CA VAL A 240 -0.47 17.56 12.33
C VAL A 240 -1.94 17.17 12.20
N ARG A 241 -2.59 17.77 11.22
CA ARG A 241 -3.91 17.34 10.72
C ARG A 241 -3.71 16.55 9.44
N ALA A 242 -4.39 15.44 9.31
CA ALA A 242 -4.38 14.66 8.08
C ALA A 242 -5.83 14.43 7.58
N GLU A 243 -5.99 14.43 6.26
CA GLU A 243 -7.26 14.14 5.58
C GLU A 243 -7.00 13.21 4.42
N SER A 244 -7.79 12.14 4.31
CA SER A 244 -7.67 11.15 3.23
C SER A 244 -8.95 11.05 2.41
N LYS A 245 -8.76 10.67 1.14
CA LYS A 245 -9.83 10.31 0.22
C LYS A 245 -9.42 9.10 -0.63
N ILE A 246 -10.42 8.38 -1.13
CA ILE A 246 -10.24 7.34 -2.14
C ILE A 246 -10.01 8.03 -3.50
N VAL A 247 -9.09 7.48 -4.28
CA VAL A 247 -8.70 7.95 -5.63
C VAL A 247 -8.49 6.76 -6.56
N LEU A 248 -8.33 7.01 -7.85
CA LEU A 248 -8.05 5.98 -8.88
C LEU A 248 -9.21 4.96 -9.01
N THR A 249 -10.44 5.45 -8.91
CA THR A 249 -11.66 4.62 -8.92
C THR A 249 -12.22 4.38 -10.31
N ASP A 250 -11.84 5.21 -11.29
CA ASP A 250 -12.46 5.20 -12.61
C ASP A 250 -11.97 4.03 -13.47
N PRO A 251 -12.87 3.35 -14.20
CA PRO A 251 -12.51 2.29 -15.13
C PRO A 251 -12.00 2.89 -16.45
N ILE A 252 -10.75 3.35 -16.46
CA ILE A 252 -10.12 4.08 -17.58
C ILE A 252 -9.21 3.23 -18.45
N VAL A 253 -8.91 1.98 -18.04
CA VAL A 253 -8.01 1.09 -18.78
C VAL A 253 -8.76 0.39 -19.91
N PRO A 254 -8.42 0.62 -21.19
CA PRO A 254 -9.05 -0.08 -22.30
C PRO A 254 -8.69 -1.56 -22.30
N VAL A 255 -9.70 -2.42 -22.39
CA VAL A 255 -9.55 -3.88 -22.46
C VAL A 255 -10.52 -4.43 -23.53
N PRO A 256 -10.35 -5.65 -24.05
CA PRO A 256 -11.21 -6.19 -25.10
C PRO A 256 -12.70 -6.20 -24.77
N SER A 257 -13.06 -6.30 -23.49
CA SER A 257 -14.46 -6.29 -23.00
C SER A 257 -15.02 -4.90 -22.66
N GLY A 258 -14.25 -3.82 -22.90
CA GLY A 258 -14.65 -2.45 -22.55
C GLY A 258 -13.56 -1.70 -21.80
N THR A 259 -13.81 -1.33 -20.55
CA THR A 259 -12.80 -0.68 -19.68
C THR A 259 -12.76 -1.35 -18.32
N CYS A 260 -11.58 -1.38 -17.70
CA CYS A 260 -11.41 -1.78 -16.31
C CYS A 260 -10.69 -0.70 -15.49
N THR A 261 -10.63 -0.89 -14.19
CA THR A 261 -9.89 -0.05 -13.23
C THR A 261 -8.39 -0.29 -13.33
N LEU A 262 -7.59 0.62 -12.76
CA LEU A 262 -6.13 0.49 -12.72
C LEU A 262 -5.66 -0.69 -11.85
N SER A 263 -6.45 -1.10 -10.86
CA SER A 263 -6.20 -2.21 -9.95
C SER A 263 -7.52 -2.78 -9.44
N ASP A 264 -7.47 -3.95 -8.84
CA ASP A 264 -8.52 -4.54 -8.00
C ASP A 264 -8.70 -3.77 -6.67
N HIS A 265 -7.74 -2.90 -6.33
CA HIS A 265 -7.83 -1.91 -5.27
C HIS A 265 -7.98 -0.50 -5.82
N TYR A 266 -8.51 0.41 -4.99
CA TYR A 266 -8.48 1.85 -5.22
C TYR A 266 -7.38 2.49 -4.37
N GLY A 267 -6.84 3.64 -4.83
CA GLY A 267 -5.80 4.35 -4.09
C GLY A 267 -6.34 5.13 -2.91
N VAL A 268 -5.50 5.36 -1.92
CA VAL A 268 -5.74 6.28 -0.80
C VAL A 268 -4.78 7.46 -0.93
N LEU A 269 -5.32 8.67 -1.07
CA LEU A 269 -4.55 9.92 -1.07
C LEU A 269 -4.76 10.64 0.25
N ALA A 270 -3.68 10.87 1.00
CA ALA A 270 -3.68 11.67 2.23
C ALA A 270 -2.99 13.01 2.01
N THR A 271 -3.55 14.06 2.59
CA THR A 271 -2.93 15.38 2.73
C THR A 271 -2.65 15.66 4.20
N ILE A 272 -1.40 15.92 4.54
CA ILE A 272 -0.94 16.16 5.91
C ILE A 272 -0.53 17.63 6.04
N TYR A 273 -1.14 18.34 6.97
CA TYR A 273 -0.93 19.75 7.25
C TYR A 273 -0.15 19.90 8.56
N ALA A 274 0.92 20.68 8.57
CA ALA A 274 1.50 21.18 9.83
C ALA A 274 0.50 22.15 10.48
N THR A 275 0.29 22.03 11.79
CA THR A 275 -0.58 22.89 12.58
C THR A 275 0.23 23.97 13.31
#